data_4474e62626bb3deb028be8614ce62e0a
#
_entry.id   4474e62626bb3deb028be8614ce62e0a
#
_cell.length_a   1.000
_cell.length_b   1.000
_cell.length_c   1.000
_cell.angle_alpha   90.00
_cell.angle_beta   90.00
_cell.angle_gamma   90.00
#
_symmetry.space_group_name_H-M   'P 1'
#
loop_
_entity.id
_entity.type
_entity.pdbx_description
1 polymer ?
#
loop_
_entity_poly.entity_id
_entity_poly.type
_entity_poly.pdbx_seq_one_letter_code
_entity_poly.pdbx_strand_id
1 'polypeptide(L)'
;MRQRVVMLGTLLISAMITREASAQGSTRPEERLKERKIMLPPAPTPVANYVRAVRVGNLLFVSGTTSLDLKPFGKVGRELTVDQGYQAARHAGLLFLANVRAELGTLDRVKRVVKVLGMVNSADGFAEQPAVINGFSDLMVEVFGETMGKHARSAVGLAALPGNAPVEVEAILEVE
;
A
#
# COMPACT_ATOMS: atom_id res chain seq x y z
N MET A 1 55.39 -63.75 7.09
CA MET A 1 54.01 -63.30 7.15
C MET A 1 54.03 -61.90 7.76
N ARG A 2 53.82 -60.82 6.97
CA ARG A 2 53.74 -59.45 7.42
C ARG A 2 52.35 -58.91 7.03
N GLN A 3 51.51 -58.71 8.04
CA GLN A 3 50.21 -58.05 7.89
C GLN A 3 50.44 -56.57 7.65
N ARG A 4 49.89 -56.04 6.58
CA ARG A 4 49.75 -54.58 6.33
C ARG A 4 48.42 -54.11 6.87
N VAL A 5 48.46 -53.24 7.86
CA VAL A 5 47.30 -52.51 8.36
C VAL A 5 47.09 -51.32 7.43
N VAL A 6 45.96 -51.29 6.77
CA VAL A 6 45.50 -50.15 5.97
C VAL A 6 44.65 -49.24 6.89
N MET A 7 45.16 -48.06 7.24
CA MET A 7 44.39 -47.03 7.91
C MET A 7 43.53 -46.33 6.89
N LEU A 8 42.23 -46.48 7.01
CA LEU A 8 41.24 -45.66 6.29
C LEU A 8 41.06 -44.33 7.03
N GLY A 9 41.60 -43.25 6.48
CA GLY A 9 41.35 -41.92 6.94
C GLY A 9 39.97 -41.43 6.52
N THR A 10 39.06 -41.27 7.46
CA THR A 10 37.74 -40.71 7.22
C THR A 10 37.84 -39.16 7.18
N LEU A 11 37.78 -38.61 6.01
CA LEU A 11 37.73 -37.17 5.79
C LEU A 11 36.32 -36.66 6.14
N LEU A 12 36.15 -36.05 7.30
CA LEU A 12 34.94 -35.32 7.69
C LEU A 12 34.91 -34.00 6.91
N ILE A 13 34.16 -33.97 5.80
CA ILE A 13 33.82 -32.74 5.15
C ILE A 13 32.68 -32.08 5.94
N SER A 14 33.08 -31.11 6.79
CA SER A 14 32.15 -30.25 7.47
C SER A 14 31.56 -29.28 6.42
N ALA A 15 30.38 -29.61 5.91
CA ALA A 15 29.61 -28.71 5.07
C ALA A 15 29.14 -27.54 5.95
N MET A 16 29.85 -26.41 5.90
CA MET A 16 29.29 -25.12 6.34
C MET A 16 28.12 -24.78 5.43
N ILE A 17 26.91 -25.08 5.89
CA ILE A 17 25.68 -24.51 5.32
C ILE A 17 25.68 -23.06 5.75
N THR A 18 26.27 -22.19 4.95
CA THR A 18 26.00 -20.76 5.01
C THR A 18 24.53 -20.56 4.67
N ARG A 19 23.74 -20.37 5.71
CA ARG A 19 22.36 -19.94 5.61
C ARG A 19 22.39 -18.54 5.02
N GLU A 20 22.28 -18.43 3.69
CA GLU A 20 21.93 -17.17 3.05
C GLU A 20 20.57 -16.77 3.64
N ALA A 21 20.59 -15.88 4.62
CA ALA A 21 19.43 -15.14 5.04
C ALA A 21 19.04 -14.29 3.83
N SER A 22 18.16 -14.83 2.99
CA SER A 22 17.47 -14.05 1.98
C SER A 22 16.98 -12.80 2.68
N ALA A 23 17.36 -11.64 2.18
CA ALA A 23 16.84 -10.35 2.59
C ALA A 23 15.37 -10.24 2.13
N GLN A 24 14.51 -11.12 2.63
CA GLN A 24 13.08 -10.96 2.60
C GLN A 24 12.77 -9.91 3.67
N GLY A 25 12.50 -8.68 3.22
CA GLY A 25 12.04 -7.62 4.09
C GLY A 25 10.86 -8.11 4.94
N SER A 26 10.65 -7.50 6.09
CA SER A 26 9.61 -7.89 7.04
C SER A 26 8.27 -8.14 6.35
N THR A 27 7.55 -9.15 6.79
CA THR A 27 6.18 -9.42 6.33
C THR A 27 5.15 -8.51 7.02
N ARG A 28 5.54 -7.82 8.10
CA ARG A 28 4.64 -6.97 8.90
C ARG A 28 4.57 -5.56 8.34
N PRO A 29 3.37 -5.02 8.07
CA PRO A 29 3.17 -3.68 7.53
C PRO A 29 3.87 -2.56 8.31
N GLU A 30 3.79 -2.58 9.65
CA GLU A 30 4.44 -1.56 10.49
C GLU A 30 5.97 -1.58 10.41
N GLU A 31 6.57 -2.73 10.27
CA GLU A 31 8.02 -2.87 10.07
C GLU A 31 8.43 -2.40 8.68
N ARG A 32 7.64 -2.74 7.64
CA ARG A 32 7.87 -2.27 6.27
C ARG A 32 7.82 -0.74 6.18
N LEU A 33 6.89 -0.09 6.88
CA LEU A 33 6.88 1.39 6.95
C LEU A 33 8.21 1.92 7.50
N LYS A 34 8.74 1.33 8.60
CA LYS A 34 10.02 1.73 9.20
C LYS A 34 11.21 1.49 8.26
N GLU A 35 11.32 0.28 7.70
CA GLU A 35 12.39 -0.11 6.77
C GLU A 35 12.45 0.81 5.55
N ARG A 36 11.28 1.17 5.01
CA ARG A 36 11.14 2.04 3.82
C ARG A 36 11.12 3.53 4.15
N LYS A 37 11.21 3.89 5.44
CA LYS A 37 11.13 5.27 5.93
C LYS A 37 9.86 5.99 5.48
N ILE A 38 8.74 5.25 5.40
CA ILE A 38 7.43 5.80 5.07
C ILE A 38 6.80 6.33 6.34
N MET A 39 6.61 7.64 6.42
CA MET A 39 5.94 8.29 7.54
C MET A 39 4.48 8.54 7.18
N LEU A 40 3.58 8.11 8.04
CA LEU A 40 2.16 8.41 7.89
C LEU A 40 1.84 9.76 8.55
N PRO A 41 1.07 10.61 7.88
CA PRO A 41 0.57 11.85 8.50
C PRO A 41 -0.43 11.53 9.63
N PRO A 42 -0.82 12.52 10.45
CA PRO A 42 -1.95 12.36 11.36
C PRO A 42 -3.22 11.97 10.60
N ALA A 43 -4.01 11.06 11.18
CA ALA A 43 -5.27 10.65 10.57
C ALA A 43 -6.25 11.84 10.51
N PRO A 44 -6.80 12.18 9.33
CA PRO A 44 -7.77 13.27 9.21
C PRO A 44 -9.02 13.00 10.07
N THR A 45 -9.57 14.05 10.67
CA THR A 45 -10.85 13.95 11.36
C THR A 45 -11.99 14.12 10.35
N PRO A 46 -13.04 13.27 10.39
CA PRO A 46 -14.22 13.49 9.58
C PRO A 46 -14.83 14.88 9.85
N VAL A 47 -15.16 15.58 8.78
CA VAL A 47 -15.67 16.98 8.86
C VAL A 47 -17.18 17.07 8.74
N ALA A 48 -17.88 15.93 8.61
CA ALA A 48 -19.32 15.86 8.44
C ALA A 48 -19.89 14.64 9.20
N ASN A 49 -21.16 14.33 8.98
CA ASN A 49 -21.86 13.25 9.69
C ASN A 49 -21.57 11.86 9.07
N TYR A 50 -20.30 11.44 9.13
CA TYR A 50 -19.81 10.13 8.72
C TYR A 50 -18.60 9.72 9.57
N VAL A 51 -18.14 8.48 9.43
CA VAL A 51 -16.96 7.90 10.11
C VAL A 51 -15.87 7.53 9.12
N ARG A 52 -14.62 7.39 9.59
CA ARG A 52 -13.47 7.00 8.74
C ARG A 52 -13.64 5.62 8.12
N ALA A 53 -14.22 4.70 8.87
CA ALA A 53 -14.46 3.35 8.42
C ALA A 53 -15.63 2.72 9.17
N VAL A 54 -16.22 1.68 8.55
CA VAL A 54 -17.24 0.83 9.17
C VAL A 54 -16.76 -0.62 9.05
N ARG A 55 -16.78 -1.34 10.17
CA ARG A 55 -16.44 -2.76 10.19
C ARG A 55 -17.69 -3.62 10.17
N VAL A 56 -17.69 -4.62 9.27
CA VAL A 56 -18.73 -5.66 9.18
C VAL A 56 -18.05 -7.02 9.14
N GLY A 57 -18.13 -7.77 10.24
CA GLY A 57 -17.39 -9.02 10.37
C GLY A 57 -15.86 -8.79 10.28
N ASN A 58 -15.23 -9.43 9.32
CA ASN A 58 -13.81 -9.26 9.00
C ASN A 58 -13.54 -8.27 7.87
N LEU A 59 -14.55 -7.53 7.40
CA LEU A 59 -14.38 -6.51 6.38
C LEU A 59 -14.42 -5.11 7.00
N LEU A 60 -13.46 -4.28 6.60
CA LEU A 60 -13.38 -2.86 6.94
C LEU A 60 -13.63 -2.04 5.67
N PHE A 61 -14.72 -1.30 5.66
CA PHE A 61 -15.10 -0.36 4.60
C PHE A 61 -14.55 1.00 4.98
N VAL A 62 -13.58 1.50 4.23
CA VAL A 62 -12.91 2.77 4.53
C VAL A 62 -13.48 3.85 3.62
N SER A 63 -13.87 4.96 4.23
CA SER A 63 -14.45 6.13 3.53
C SER A 63 -13.46 6.75 2.55
N GLY A 64 -14.00 7.49 1.57
CA GLY A 64 -13.22 8.25 0.61
C GLY A 64 -12.17 9.14 1.27
N THR A 65 -10.95 9.06 0.80
CA THR A 65 -9.80 9.82 1.29
C THR A 65 -9.22 10.61 0.13
N THR A 66 -9.24 11.93 0.26
CA THR A 66 -8.74 12.86 -0.76
C THR A 66 -7.29 13.27 -0.47
N SER A 67 -6.63 13.87 -1.47
CA SER A 67 -5.31 14.50 -1.34
C SER A 67 -5.37 16.01 -1.12
N LEU A 68 -6.40 16.51 -0.41
CA LEU A 68 -6.67 17.96 -0.25
C LEU A 68 -5.61 18.74 0.53
N ASP A 69 -4.74 18.09 1.26
CA ASP A 69 -3.61 18.70 1.97
C ASP A 69 -2.34 18.81 1.11
N LEU A 70 -2.35 18.25 -0.12
CA LEU A 70 -1.23 18.32 -1.06
C LEU A 70 -1.62 19.15 -2.29
N LYS A 71 -0.96 20.29 -2.49
CA LYS A 71 -1.09 21.12 -3.70
C LYS A 71 -0.13 20.65 -4.80
N PRO A 72 -0.41 20.93 -6.08
CA PRO A 72 -1.53 21.72 -6.59
C PRO A 72 -2.85 20.93 -6.68
N PHE A 73 -3.99 21.66 -6.73
CA PHE A 73 -5.31 21.09 -6.98
C PHE A 73 -5.70 21.27 -8.45
N GLY A 74 -6.69 20.51 -8.90
CA GLY A 74 -7.22 20.64 -10.26
C GLY A 74 -7.42 19.31 -10.96
N LYS A 75 -7.69 19.38 -12.24
CA LYS A 75 -7.93 18.22 -13.10
C LYS A 75 -6.63 17.66 -13.65
N VAL A 76 -6.48 16.35 -13.52
CA VAL A 76 -5.41 15.63 -14.21
C VAL A 76 -5.71 15.59 -15.72
N GLY A 77 -4.69 15.89 -16.51
CA GLY A 77 -4.81 16.07 -17.96
C GLY A 77 -5.08 17.49 -18.40
N ARG A 78 -5.23 18.46 -17.47
CA ARG A 78 -5.35 19.89 -17.75
C ARG A 78 -4.44 20.73 -16.87
N GLU A 79 -4.76 20.92 -15.57
CA GLU A 79 -3.93 21.65 -14.61
C GLU A 79 -2.77 20.82 -14.10
N LEU A 80 -2.94 19.48 -14.02
CA LEU A 80 -1.94 18.56 -13.52
C LEU A 80 -1.55 17.52 -14.57
N THR A 81 -0.28 17.13 -14.51
CA THR A 81 0.26 16.00 -15.27
C THR A 81 -0.17 14.67 -14.64
N VAL A 82 0.03 13.56 -15.39
CA VAL A 82 -0.16 12.18 -14.87
C VAL A 82 0.72 11.93 -13.65
N ASP A 83 1.98 12.37 -13.69
CA ASP A 83 2.93 12.20 -12.56
C ASP A 83 2.45 12.95 -11.30
N GLN A 84 1.98 14.19 -11.44
CA GLN A 84 1.40 14.94 -10.33
C GLN A 84 0.14 14.24 -9.78
N GLY A 85 -0.68 13.67 -10.65
CA GLY A 85 -1.80 12.83 -10.26
C GLY A 85 -1.38 11.57 -9.51
N TYR A 86 -0.33 10.88 -9.97
CA TYR A 86 0.27 9.73 -9.28
C TYR A 86 0.75 10.11 -7.87
N GLN A 87 1.45 11.23 -7.71
CA GLN A 87 1.89 11.70 -6.39
C GLN A 87 0.69 12.04 -5.48
N ALA A 88 -0.37 12.63 -6.03
CA ALA A 88 -1.59 12.90 -5.29
C ALA A 88 -2.29 11.59 -4.84
N ALA A 89 -2.33 10.57 -5.71
CA ALA A 89 -2.87 9.26 -5.36
C ALA A 89 -2.04 8.56 -4.26
N ARG A 90 -0.70 8.66 -4.35
CA ARG A 90 0.20 8.15 -3.31
C ARG A 90 -0.03 8.87 -1.98
N HIS A 91 -0.18 10.18 -2.00
CA HIS A 91 -0.44 10.98 -0.80
C HIS A 91 -1.80 10.66 -0.17
N ALA A 92 -2.87 10.54 -0.97
CA ALA A 92 -4.16 10.04 -0.51
C ALA A 92 -4.02 8.65 0.14
N GLY A 93 -3.15 7.79 -0.39
CA GLY A 93 -2.81 6.50 0.19
C GLY A 93 -2.14 6.59 1.55
N LEU A 94 -1.27 7.57 1.80
CA LEU A 94 -0.66 7.79 3.13
C LEU A 94 -1.72 8.20 4.16
N LEU A 95 -2.64 9.09 3.79
CA LEU A 95 -3.78 9.50 4.64
C LEU A 95 -4.75 8.33 4.87
N PHE A 96 -5.01 7.53 3.85
CA PHE A 96 -5.81 6.31 3.94
C PHE A 96 -5.20 5.32 4.96
N LEU A 97 -3.89 5.05 4.88
CA LEU A 97 -3.19 4.19 5.83
C LEU A 97 -3.23 4.75 7.26
N ALA A 98 -3.14 6.07 7.40
CA ALA A 98 -3.31 6.74 8.70
C ALA A 98 -4.72 6.53 9.27
N ASN A 99 -5.77 6.62 8.45
CA ASN A 99 -7.15 6.32 8.85
C ASN A 99 -7.32 4.87 9.28
N VAL A 100 -6.79 3.92 8.51
CA VAL A 100 -6.83 2.48 8.84
C VAL A 100 -6.10 2.20 10.15
N ARG A 101 -4.90 2.78 10.33
CA ARG A 101 -4.14 2.63 11.59
C ARG A 101 -4.91 3.21 12.78
N ALA A 102 -5.54 4.37 12.63
CA ALA A 102 -6.33 4.99 13.69
C ALA A 102 -7.54 4.13 14.10
N GLU A 103 -8.16 3.44 13.14
CA GLU A 103 -9.31 2.56 13.37
C GLU A 103 -8.90 1.23 14.01
N LEU A 104 -7.81 0.62 13.55
CA LEU A 104 -7.38 -0.72 13.98
C LEU A 104 -6.36 -0.70 15.13
N GLY A 105 -5.74 0.44 15.41
CA GLY A 105 -4.60 0.57 16.32
C GLY A 105 -3.25 0.22 15.70
N THR A 106 -3.23 -0.64 14.68
CA THR A 106 -2.03 -1.04 13.92
C THR A 106 -2.42 -1.54 12.54
N LEU A 107 -1.56 -1.34 11.54
CA LEU A 107 -1.73 -1.91 10.20
C LEU A 107 -1.47 -3.41 10.15
N ASP A 108 -0.80 -3.98 11.16
CA ASP A 108 -0.50 -5.42 11.22
C ASP A 108 -1.76 -6.30 11.33
N ARG A 109 -2.90 -5.70 11.64
CA ARG A 109 -4.21 -6.38 11.64
C ARG A 109 -4.89 -6.49 10.28
N VAL A 110 -4.31 -5.87 9.25
CA VAL A 110 -4.81 -6.00 7.87
C VAL A 110 -4.34 -7.33 7.29
N LYS A 111 -5.26 -8.14 6.79
CA LYS A 111 -5.00 -9.41 6.13
C LYS A 111 -4.85 -9.26 4.61
N ARG A 112 -5.61 -8.33 4.03
CA ARG A 112 -5.59 -8.08 2.58
C ARG A 112 -6.27 -6.76 2.23
N VAL A 113 -5.76 -6.08 1.22
CA VAL A 113 -6.53 -5.07 0.46
C VAL A 113 -7.40 -5.83 -0.54
N VAL A 114 -8.72 -5.73 -0.40
CA VAL A 114 -9.67 -6.53 -1.20
C VAL A 114 -10.07 -5.80 -2.48
N LYS A 115 -10.59 -4.56 -2.32
CA LYS A 115 -11.10 -3.74 -3.42
C LYS A 115 -10.71 -2.30 -3.20
N VAL A 116 -10.31 -1.64 -4.29
CA VAL A 116 -10.03 -0.21 -4.35
C VAL A 116 -10.87 0.43 -5.45
N LEU A 117 -11.52 1.55 -5.14
CA LEU A 117 -12.05 2.49 -6.10
C LEU A 117 -11.17 3.75 -6.05
N GLY A 118 -10.44 3.99 -7.14
CA GLY A 118 -9.66 5.20 -7.33
C GLY A 118 -10.40 6.15 -8.27
N MET A 119 -10.62 7.36 -7.81
CA MET A 119 -11.36 8.42 -8.50
C MET A 119 -10.39 9.56 -8.84
N VAL A 120 -10.35 9.95 -10.09
CA VAL A 120 -9.50 11.01 -10.60
C VAL A 120 -10.36 12.17 -11.07
N ASN A 121 -10.09 13.38 -10.57
CA ASN A 121 -10.64 14.61 -11.13
C ASN A 121 -10.04 14.81 -12.52
N SER A 122 -10.77 14.39 -13.55
CA SER A 122 -10.24 14.23 -14.90
C SER A 122 -10.60 15.41 -15.79
N ALA A 123 -9.68 15.84 -16.64
CA ALA A 123 -10.00 16.69 -17.78
C ALA A 123 -10.86 15.92 -18.81
N ASP A 124 -11.54 16.65 -19.68
CA ASP A 124 -12.30 16.06 -20.76
C ASP A 124 -11.37 15.23 -21.67
N GLY A 125 -11.79 14.02 -21.99
CA GLY A 125 -10.99 13.11 -22.82
C GLY A 125 -9.77 12.48 -22.15
N PHE A 126 -9.48 12.77 -20.89
CA PHE A 126 -8.40 12.11 -20.15
C PHE A 126 -8.73 10.64 -19.92
N ALA A 127 -7.83 9.73 -20.27
CA ALA A 127 -8.04 8.27 -20.22
C ALA A 127 -6.93 7.50 -19.45
N GLU A 128 -6.01 8.22 -18.76
CA GLU A 128 -4.90 7.60 -18.05
C GLU A 128 -5.14 7.49 -16.54
N GLN A 129 -6.39 7.42 -16.09
CA GLN A 129 -6.74 7.23 -14.67
C GLN A 129 -6.03 6.03 -14.03
N PRO A 130 -5.85 4.87 -14.72
CA PRO A 130 -5.09 3.75 -14.15
C PRO A 130 -3.64 4.11 -13.80
N ALA A 131 -2.96 4.90 -14.63
CA ALA A 131 -1.60 5.37 -14.38
C ALA A 131 -1.54 6.28 -13.14
N VAL A 132 -2.51 7.17 -12.97
CA VAL A 132 -2.64 8.03 -11.78
C VAL A 132 -2.84 7.18 -10.52
N ILE A 133 -3.79 6.25 -10.52
CA ILE A 133 -4.12 5.44 -9.34
C ILE A 133 -3.04 4.40 -8.99
N ASN A 134 -2.08 4.14 -9.89
CA ASN A 134 -0.90 3.35 -9.55
C ASN A 134 -0.17 3.94 -8.32
N GLY A 135 -0.16 5.26 -8.11
CA GLY A 135 0.44 5.87 -6.93
C GLY A 135 -0.10 5.33 -5.61
N PHE A 136 -1.40 5.07 -5.52
CA PHE A 136 -2.02 4.39 -4.38
C PHE A 136 -1.68 2.89 -4.36
N SER A 137 -1.83 2.20 -5.48
CA SER A 137 -1.66 0.75 -5.56
C SER A 137 -0.23 0.32 -5.25
N ASP A 138 0.76 1.05 -5.75
CA ASP A 138 2.18 0.78 -5.49
C ASP A 138 2.51 0.98 -4.00
N LEU A 139 1.94 2.01 -3.36
CA LEU A 139 2.07 2.20 -1.91
C LEU A 139 1.47 1.02 -1.12
N MET A 140 0.30 0.49 -1.54
CA MET A 140 -0.30 -0.68 -0.89
C MET A 140 0.62 -1.90 -1.00
N VAL A 141 1.24 -2.12 -2.15
CA VAL A 141 2.21 -3.22 -2.35
C VAL A 141 3.49 -2.98 -1.54
N GLU A 142 3.98 -1.75 -1.47
CA GLU A 142 5.14 -1.40 -0.65
C GLU A 142 4.92 -1.71 0.85
N VAL A 143 3.74 -1.41 1.37
CA VAL A 143 3.41 -1.55 2.79
C VAL A 143 2.97 -2.98 3.13
N PHE A 144 2.08 -3.56 2.34
CA PHE A 144 1.49 -4.87 2.64
C PHE A 144 2.17 -6.04 1.92
N GLY A 145 3.05 -5.76 0.95
CA GLY A 145 3.67 -6.78 0.09
C GLY A 145 2.75 -7.25 -1.03
N GLU A 146 3.30 -8.03 -1.94
CA GLU A 146 2.62 -8.50 -3.15
C GLU A 146 1.31 -9.24 -2.84
N THR A 147 1.33 -10.15 -1.89
CA THR A 147 0.19 -11.04 -1.61
C THR A 147 -0.99 -10.30 -0.97
N MET A 148 -0.72 -9.38 -0.03
CA MET A 148 -1.76 -8.67 0.71
C MET A 148 -2.10 -7.31 0.09
N GLY A 149 -1.13 -6.68 -0.59
CA GLY A 149 -1.27 -5.34 -1.15
C GLY A 149 -1.91 -5.30 -2.53
N LYS A 150 -1.72 -6.33 -3.38
CA LYS A 150 -2.40 -6.43 -4.68
C LYS A 150 -3.89 -6.68 -4.48
N HIS A 151 -4.71 -5.93 -5.20
CA HIS A 151 -6.15 -5.82 -4.97
C HIS A 151 -6.95 -5.73 -6.27
N ALA A 152 -8.23 -6.07 -6.21
CA ALA A 152 -9.16 -5.75 -7.28
C ALA A 152 -9.37 -4.23 -7.34
N ARG A 153 -9.31 -3.61 -8.52
CA ARG A 153 -9.35 -2.15 -8.66
C ARG A 153 -10.28 -1.68 -9.77
N SER A 154 -10.95 -0.55 -9.51
CA SER A 154 -11.49 0.33 -10.54
C SER A 154 -10.76 1.67 -10.46
N ALA A 155 -10.38 2.25 -11.60
CA ALA A 155 -9.80 3.57 -11.70
C ALA A 155 -10.65 4.36 -12.71
N VAL A 156 -11.34 5.39 -12.23
CA VAL A 156 -12.35 6.12 -13.01
C VAL A 156 -12.11 7.62 -13.01
N GLY A 157 -12.51 8.30 -14.07
CA GLY A 157 -12.52 9.75 -14.15
C GLY A 157 -13.87 10.30 -13.67
N LEU A 158 -13.82 11.35 -12.85
CA LEU A 158 -14.99 12.11 -12.42
C LEU A 158 -14.91 13.55 -12.92
N ALA A 159 -16.09 14.16 -13.12
CA ALA A 159 -16.20 15.54 -13.56
C ALA A 159 -15.65 16.54 -12.54
N ALA A 160 -15.71 16.21 -11.24
CA ALA A 160 -15.14 16.99 -10.15
C ALA A 160 -14.99 16.10 -8.91
N LEU A 161 -14.09 16.49 -8.02
CA LEU A 161 -13.92 15.92 -6.67
C LEU A 161 -14.07 17.05 -5.62
N PRO A 162 -14.42 16.71 -4.36
CA PRO A 162 -14.54 17.68 -3.29
C PRO A 162 -13.30 18.58 -3.16
N GLY A 163 -13.49 19.87 -2.96
CA GLY A 163 -12.40 20.83 -2.82
C GLY A 163 -11.47 20.95 -4.03
N ASN A 164 -11.89 20.46 -5.20
CA ASN A 164 -11.05 20.37 -6.40
C ASN A 164 -9.81 19.46 -6.22
N ALA A 165 -9.89 18.48 -5.30
CA ALA A 165 -8.84 17.48 -5.13
C ALA A 165 -8.56 16.76 -6.44
N PRO A 166 -7.27 16.44 -6.76
CA PRO A 166 -6.95 15.67 -7.97
C PRO A 166 -7.38 14.21 -7.88
N VAL A 167 -7.34 13.62 -6.69
CA VAL A 167 -7.61 12.21 -6.47
C VAL A 167 -8.39 12.01 -5.17
N GLU A 168 -9.28 11.02 -5.20
CA GLU A 168 -9.92 10.43 -4.04
C GLU A 168 -9.86 8.91 -4.15
N VAL A 169 -9.66 8.22 -3.03
CA VAL A 169 -9.66 6.74 -2.99
C VAL A 169 -10.49 6.23 -1.83
N GLU A 170 -11.22 5.15 -2.07
CA GLU A 170 -11.86 4.33 -1.05
C GLU A 170 -11.47 2.88 -1.23
N ALA A 171 -11.53 2.09 -0.16
CA ALA A 171 -11.19 0.68 -0.25
C ALA A 171 -11.94 -0.17 0.78
N ILE A 172 -11.98 -1.48 0.48
CA ILE A 172 -12.43 -2.53 1.39
C ILE A 172 -11.22 -3.37 1.75
N LEU A 173 -10.98 -3.55 3.05
CA LEU A 173 -9.92 -4.38 3.60
C LEU A 173 -10.49 -5.59 4.30
N GLU A 174 -9.77 -6.71 4.23
CA GLU A 174 -9.96 -7.83 5.15
C GLU A 174 -9.04 -7.62 6.36
N VAL A 175 -9.61 -7.77 7.56
CA VAL A 175 -8.93 -7.52 8.84
C VAL A 175 -9.14 -8.66 9.83
N GLU A 176 -8.32 -8.70 10.89
CA GLU A 176 -8.51 -9.64 12.02
C GLU A 176 -9.76 -9.35 12.80
#